data_d5bdf7dcd4719ab2519b021121243a79
#
_entry.id   d5bdf7dcd4719ab2519b021121243a79
#
_cell.length_a   1.000
_cell.length_b   1.000
_cell.length_c   1.000
_cell.angle_alpha   90.00
_cell.angle_beta   90.00
_cell.angle_gamma   90.00
#
_symmetry.space_group_name_H-M   'P 1'
#
loop_
_entity.id
_entity.type
_entity.pdbx_description
1 polymer ?
#
loop_
_entity_poly.entity_id
_entity_poly.type
_entity_poly.pdbx_seq_one_letter_code
_entity_poly.pdbx_strand_id
1 'polypeptide(L)'
;MIAALAVSTACYGQSAKTPAKNNPPAANAPVPDLAGVWRPHAPASARAYAGYALIKDEPPMTPWAVAKYHQAKPTFGPDAVAVEDSNSPDYNCLPPGVPYIYFRPHPFEFVQGAGRALMYFEYDHFVREIFMDGRPHPADLDPTWMGHSIGRYEGDTLVVDTVGFNDKTWLDRIGHPHSDQLHLVERFRRVDHDTLRDDLTIDDPKAYTKTWTAELEFQLRPDWDIGEFICEEMMYAGHK
;
A
#
# COMPACT_ATOMS: atom_id res chain seq x y z
N MET A 1 17.03 72.11 -26.93
CA MET A 1 17.63 70.74 -26.97
C MET A 1 16.87 69.82 -25.98
N ILE A 2 16.02 69.04 -26.48
CA ILE A 2 15.20 68.11 -25.67
C ILE A 2 15.78 66.65 -25.89
N ALA A 3 16.34 66.10 -24.85
CA ALA A 3 16.88 64.75 -24.88
C ALA A 3 15.75 63.74 -24.61
N ALA A 4 15.49 62.82 -25.57
CA ALA A 4 14.56 61.76 -25.41
C ALA A 4 15.26 60.52 -24.81
N LEU A 5 14.84 60.08 -23.61
CA LEU A 5 15.24 58.82 -23.03
C LEU A 5 14.39 57.69 -23.65
N ALA A 6 15.05 56.76 -24.31
CA ALA A 6 14.42 55.51 -24.76
C ALA A 6 14.47 54.47 -23.62
N VAL A 7 13.31 54.06 -23.14
CA VAL A 7 13.16 52.94 -22.18
C VAL A 7 12.97 51.66 -22.96
N SER A 8 13.95 50.74 -22.92
CA SER A 8 13.87 49.41 -23.49
C SER A 8 13.18 48.49 -22.52
N THR A 9 11.96 48.06 -22.82
CA THR A 9 11.24 47.00 -22.12
C THR A 9 11.77 45.62 -22.57
N ALA A 10 12.51 44.94 -21.71
CA ALA A 10 12.89 43.56 -21.90
C ALA A 10 11.67 42.65 -21.59
N CYS A 11 11.09 42.01 -22.62
CA CYS A 11 10.13 40.95 -22.47
C CYS A 11 10.82 39.67 -21.99
N TYR A 12 10.65 39.32 -20.72
CA TYR A 12 10.94 37.97 -20.21
C TYR A 12 9.88 37.00 -20.70
N GLY A 13 10.22 36.19 -21.71
CA GLY A 13 9.39 35.08 -22.17
C GLY A 13 9.38 33.98 -21.12
N GLN A 14 8.29 33.85 -20.38
CA GLN A 14 8.02 32.63 -19.58
C GLN A 14 7.67 31.50 -20.53
N SER A 15 8.56 30.51 -20.63
CA SER A 15 8.29 29.24 -21.32
C SER A 15 7.23 28.49 -20.53
N ALA A 16 5.99 28.50 -21.00
CA ALA A 16 4.90 27.69 -20.46
C ALA A 16 5.25 26.21 -20.69
N LYS A 17 5.50 25.47 -19.61
CA LYS A 17 5.57 23.99 -19.66
C LYS A 17 4.21 23.47 -20.11
N THR A 18 4.17 22.90 -21.30
CA THR A 18 2.99 22.17 -21.81
C THR A 18 2.66 21.06 -20.82
N PRO A 19 1.43 20.95 -20.31
CA PRO A 19 1.05 19.83 -19.48
C PRO A 19 1.17 18.54 -20.28
N ALA A 20 1.74 17.50 -19.68
CA ALA A 20 1.84 16.18 -20.27
C ALA A 20 0.44 15.72 -20.67
N LYS A 21 0.24 15.41 -21.95
CA LYS A 21 -1.00 14.82 -22.46
C LYS A 21 -1.12 13.44 -21.80
N ASN A 22 -2.05 13.29 -20.86
CA ASN A 22 -2.54 11.99 -20.43
C ASN A 22 -3.22 11.36 -21.66
N ASN A 23 -2.47 10.56 -22.40
CA ASN A 23 -3.07 9.71 -23.41
C ASN A 23 -3.91 8.66 -22.65
N PRO A 24 -5.20 8.52 -22.94
CA PRO A 24 -5.95 7.38 -22.43
C PRO A 24 -5.25 6.09 -22.90
N PRO A 25 -5.20 5.02 -22.08
CA PRO A 25 -4.61 3.77 -22.47
C PRO A 25 -5.26 3.29 -23.77
N ALA A 26 -4.46 2.71 -24.67
CA ALA A 26 -4.94 2.18 -25.95
C ALA A 26 -6.10 1.22 -25.67
N ALA A 27 -7.27 1.50 -26.22
CA ALA A 27 -8.54 0.84 -25.93
C ALA A 27 -8.62 -0.67 -26.28
N ASN A 28 -7.51 -1.35 -26.60
CA ASN A 28 -7.45 -2.73 -27.06
C ASN A 28 -6.29 -3.58 -26.50
N ALA A 29 -5.57 -3.14 -25.45
CA ALA A 29 -4.65 -4.06 -24.79
C ALA A 29 -5.48 -5.00 -23.88
N PRO A 30 -5.24 -6.33 -23.89
CA PRO A 30 -5.92 -7.22 -22.97
C PRO A 30 -5.60 -6.80 -21.54
N VAL A 31 -6.66 -6.73 -20.69
CA VAL A 31 -6.50 -6.48 -19.26
C VAL A 31 -5.67 -7.61 -18.66
N PRO A 32 -4.58 -7.30 -17.91
CA PRO A 32 -3.79 -8.35 -17.28
C PRO A 32 -4.66 -9.18 -16.33
N ASP A 33 -4.51 -10.49 -16.41
CA ASP A 33 -5.22 -11.41 -15.53
C ASP A 33 -4.46 -11.56 -14.21
N LEU A 34 -4.97 -10.91 -13.17
CA LEU A 34 -4.47 -11.00 -11.80
C LEU A 34 -5.38 -11.86 -10.92
N ALA A 35 -6.49 -12.39 -11.48
CA ALA A 35 -7.48 -13.17 -10.73
C ALA A 35 -6.86 -14.44 -10.13
N GLY A 36 -7.38 -14.84 -8.98
CA GLY A 36 -6.98 -16.06 -8.29
C GLY A 36 -6.74 -15.86 -6.80
N VAL A 37 -6.45 -16.97 -6.12
CA VAL A 37 -6.10 -16.99 -4.71
C VAL A 37 -4.58 -16.88 -4.56
N TRP A 38 -4.14 -15.87 -3.85
CA TRP A 38 -2.74 -15.53 -3.67
C TRP A 38 -2.36 -15.60 -2.19
N ARG A 39 -1.21 -16.18 -1.89
CA ARG A 39 -0.67 -16.17 -0.54
C ARG A 39 0.62 -15.36 -0.47
N PRO A 40 0.93 -14.70 0.66
CA PRO A 40 2.21 -14.05 0.86
C PRO A 40 3.37 -15.01 0.59
N HIS A 41 4.38 -14.53 -0.14
CA HIS A 41 5.58 -15.27 -0.46
C HIS A 41 6.78 -14.35 -0.31
N ALA A 42 7.85 -14.82 0.33
CA ALA A 42 9.06 -14.03 0.45
C ALA A 42 9.95 -14.26 -0.79
N PRO A 43 10.27 -13.21 -1.57
CA PRO A 43 11.26 -13.34 -2.63
C PRO A 43 12.61 -13.81 -2.06
N ALA A 44 13.38 -14.52 -2.86
CA ALA A 44 14.63 -15.12 -2.40
C ALA A 44 15.61 -14.09 -1.81
N SER A 45 15.62 -12.86 -2.34
CA SER A 45 16.41 -11.72 -1.89
C SER A 45 16.02 -11.18 -0.52
N ALA A 46 14.78 -11.40 -0.10
CA ALA A 46 14.17 -10.79 1.08
C ALA A 46 13.83 -11.80 2.20
N ARG A 47 14.12 -13.09 2.05
CA ARG A 47 13.72 -14.14 3.01
C ARG A 47 14.08 -13.86 4.46
N ALA A 48 15.13 -13.09 4.70
CA ALA A 48 15.58 -12.77 6.05
C ALA A 48 14.67 -11.81 6.81
N TYR A 49 13.87 -11.00 6.11
CA TYR A 49 13.01 -9.96 6.71
C TYR A 49 11.58 -9.92 6.15
N ALA A 50 11.34 -10.42 4.93
CA ALA A 50 10.05 -10.28 4.24
C ALA A 50 8.85 -10.95 4.96
N GLY A 51 9.10 -11.77 5.97
CA GLY A 51 8.04 -12.32 6.81
C GLY A 51 7.50 -11.33 7.85
N TYR A 52 8.16 -10.18 8.06
CA TYR A 52 7.80 -9.24 9.11
C TYR A 52 8.08 -7.76 8.79
N ALA A 53 8.99 -7.43 7.88
CA ALA A 53 9.31 -6.06 7.50
C ALA A 53 9.19 -5.83 6.00
N LEU A 54 8.84 -4.61 5.60
CA LEU A 54 8.75 -4.21 4.20
C LEU A 54 10.13 -4.14 3.53
N ILE A 55 11.14 -3.67 4.25
CA ILE A 55 12.52 -3.53 3.76
C ILE A 55 13.52 -4.02 4.80
N LYS A 56 14.74 -4.28 4.35
CA LYS A 56 15.83 -4.79 5.21
C LYS A 56 16.35 -3.73 6.17
N ASP A 57 16.59 -2.53 5.64
CA ASP A 57 17.16 -1.42 6.38
C ASP A 57 16.05 -0.49 6.88
N GLU A 58 16.28 0.27 7.94
CA GLU A 58 15.29 1.20 8.44
C GLU A 58 14.93 2.27 7.39
N PRO A 59 13.63 2.57 7.18
CA PRO A 59 13.21 3.64 6.30
C PRO A 59 13.62 5.02 6.85
N PRO A 60 13.66 6.06 6.02
CA PRO A 60 14.16 7.39 6.41
C PRO A 60 13.14 8.14 7.30
N MET A 61 12.94 7.68 8.52
CA MET A 61 11.95 8.20 9.46
C MET A 61 12.24 9.64 9.91
N THR A 62 11.17 10.41 10.10
CA THR A 62 11.21 11.69 10.81
C THR A 62 11.34 11.47 12.31
N PRO A 63 11.72 12.50 13.13
CA PRO A 63 11.71 12.36 14.58
C PRO A 63 10.35 11.93 15.17
N TRP A 64 9.24 12.33 14.53
CA TRP A 64 7.90 11.89 14.92
C TRP A 64 7.72 10.38 14.72
N ALA A 65 8.12 9.87 13.56
CA ALA A 65 8.01 8.45 13.25
C ALA A 65 8.94 7.60 14.13
N VAL A 66 10.17 8.06 14.36
CA VAL A 66 11.11 7.40 15.29
C VAL A 66 10.50 7.28 16.69
N ALA A 67 9.88 8.35 17.20
CA ALA A 67 9.23 8.32 18.51
C ALA A 67 8.05 7.33 18.55
N LYS A 68 7.27 7.22 17.46
CA LYS A 68 6.19 6.24 17.32
C LYS A 68 6.71 4.80 17.23
N TYR A 69 7.76 4.60 16.43
CA TYR A 69 8.41 3.29 16.25
C TYR A 69 8.94 2.74 17.59
N HIS A 70 9.58 3.57 18.40
CA HIS A 70 10.03 3.17 19.75
C HIS A 70 8.90 2.88 20.75
N GLN A 71 7.68 3.31 20.47
CA GLN A 71 6.50 2.97 21.26
C GLN A 71 5.83 1.67 20.81
N ALA A 72 6.15 1.21 19.60
CA ALA A 72 5.66 -0.06 19.10
C ALA A 72 6.23 -1.21 19.93
N LYS A 73 5.39 -2.19 20.19
CA LYS A 73 5.74 -3.45 20.86
C LYS A 73 5.41 -4.59 19.90
N PRO A 74 6.21 -4.80 18.87
CA PRO A 74 5.97 -5.84 17.88
C PRO A 74 6.18 -7.22 18.47
N THR A 75 5.61 -8.25 17.85
CA THR A 75 5.88 -9.65 18.21
C THR A 75 6.88 -10.31 17.24
N PHE A 76 7.42 -9.54 16.31
CA PHE A 76 8.40 -9.97 15.32
C PHE A 76 9.58 -9.00 15.28
N GLY A 77 10.68 -9.49 14.72
CA GLY A 77 11.90 -8.68 14.59
C GLY A 77 12.77 -8.64 15.86
N PRO A 78 13.80 -7.78 15.87
CA PRO A 78 14.77 -7.72 16.95
C PRO A 78 14.21 -7.26 18.29
N ASP A 79 13.17 -6.40 18.27
CA ASP A 79 12.55 -5.82 19.45
C ASP A 79 11.24 -6.53 19.83
N ALA A 80 11.11 -7.80 19.43
CA ALA A 80 9.90 -8.59 19.65
C ALA A 80 9.61 -8.76 21.16
N VAL A 81 8.35 -8.55 21.51
CA VAL A 81 7.78 -8.83 22.84
C VAL A 81 6.86 -10.05 22.80
N ALA A 82 6.46 -10.53 23.97
CA ALA A 82 5.40 -11.54 24.07
C ALA A 82 4.06 -11.00 23.55
N VAL A 83 3.19 -11.90 23.04
CA VAL A 83 1.89 -11.49 22.44
C VAL A 83 1.05 -10.68 23.40
N GLU A 84 0.99 -11.08 24.67
CA GLU A 84 0.25 -10.40 25.75
C GLU A 84 0.75 -9.00 26.08
N ASP A 85 1.99 -8.69 25.74
CA ASP A 85 2.60 -7.37 25.94
C ASP A 85 2.55 -6.49 24.68
N SER A 86 2.09 -7.05 23.56
CA SER A 86 2.07 -6.36 22.28
C SER A 86 0.99 -5.29 22.22
N ASN A 87 1.31 -4.18 21.54
CA ASN A 87 0.34 -3.15 21.19
C ASN A 87 0.04 -3.12 19.68
N SER A 88 0.39 -4.18 18.96
CA SER A 88 0.04 -4.31 17.56
C SER A 88 -1.49 -4.37 17.40
N PRO A 89 -2.08 -3.55 16.50
CA PRO A 89 -3.53 -3.45 16.36
C PRO A 89 -4.22 -4.79 16.07
N ASP A 90 -3.57 -5.65 15.30
CA ASP A 90 -4.10 -6.94 14.89
C ASP A 90 -4.27 -7.96 16.02
N TYR A 91 -3.52 -7.83 17.13
CA TYR A 91 -3.74 -8.65 18.33
C TYR A 91 -4.97 -8.20 19.16
N ASN A 92 -5.55 -7.06 18.82
CA ASN A 92 -6.84 -6.63 19.33
C ASN A 92 -7.96 -6.80 18.28
N CYS A 93 -7.74 -7.62 17.28
CA CYS A 93 -8.64 -7.86 16.14
C CYS A 93 -9.08 -6.58 15.43
N LEU A 94 -8.27 -5.53 15.47
CA LEU A 94 -8.47 -4.33 14.67
C LEU A 94 -7.98 -4.59 13.24
N PRO A 95 -8.61 -3.96 12.24
CA PRO A 95 -8.18 -4.11 10.85
C PRO A 95 -6.70 -3.75 10.69
N PRO A 96 -5.87 -4.61 10.09
CA PRO A 96 -4.44 -4.32 9.94
C PRO A 96 -4.14 -3.20 8.94
N GLY A 97 -5.07 -2.92 8.02
CA GLY A 97 -4.84 -1.96 6.94
C GLY A 97 -3.88 -2.48 5.87
N VAL A 98 -3.67 -1.70 4.81
CA VAL A 98 -2.64 -1.97 3.81
C VAL A 98 -1.44 -1.05 4.04
N PRO A 99 -0.20 -1.54 3.86
CA PRO A 99 0.19 -2.86 3.36
C PRO A 99 0.29 -3.95 4.44
N TYR A 100 0.06 -3.64 5.73
CA TYR A 100 0.27 -4.58 6.84
C TYR A 100 -0.49 -5.90 6.68
N ILE A 101 -1.71 -5.89 6.11
CA ILE A 101 -2.52 -7.10 5.91
C ILE A 101 -1.80 -8.16 5.05
N TYR A 102 -0.89 -7.75 4.16
CA TYR A 102 -0.10 -8.65 3.33
C TYR A 102 0.93 -9.47 4.10
N PHE A 103 1.23 -9.10 5.34
CA PHE A 103 2.10 -9.87 6.23
C PHE A 103 1.35 -10.92 7.04
N ARG A 104 0.02 -10.96 6.94
CA ARG A 104 -0.76 -12.02 7.60
C ARG A 104 -0.53 -13.33 6.83
N PRO A 105 -0.41 -14.49 7.53
CA PRO A 105 -0.15 -15.78 6.88
C PRO A 105 -1.38 -16.34 6.14
N HIS A 106 -2.34 -15.50 5.84
CA HIS A 106 -3.62 -15.82 5.22
C HIS A 106 -3.63 -15.40 3.75
N PRO A 107 -4.25 -16.18 2.86
CA PRO A 107 -4.39 -15.83 1.46
C PRO A 107 -5.40 -14.70 1.26
N PHE A 108 -5.36 -14.13 0.06
CA PHE A 108 -6.43 -13.29 -0.46
C PHE A 108 -6.80 -13.72 -1.88
N GLU A 109 -8.04 -13.50 -2.26
CA GLU A 109 -8.49 -13.67 -3.63
C GLU A 109 -8.52 -12.31 -4.34
N PHE A 110 -7.90 -12.26 -5.52
CA PHE A 110 -7.98 -11.11 -6.40
C PHE A 110 -9.13 -11.32 -7.39
N VAL A 111 -10.15 -10.48 -7.32
CA VAL A 111 -11.33 -10.54 -8.18
C VAL A 111 -11.38 -9.30 -9.07
N GLN A 112 -11.40 -9.51 -10.39
CA GLN A 112 -11.46 -8.43 -11.37
C GLN A 112 -12.86 -8.34 -11.97
N GLY A 113 -13.48 -7.16 -11.88
CA GLY A 113 -14.80 -6.88 -12.41
C GLY A 113 -14.82 -5.60 -13.24
N ALA A 114 -15.96 -5.36 -13.91
CA ALA A 114 -16.17 -4.14 -14.67
C ALA A 114 -16.22 -2.92 -13.74
N GLY A 115 -15.24 -2.02 -13.85
CA GLY A 115 -15.20 -0.77 -13.11
C GLY A 115 -14.69 -0.87 -11.66
N ARG A 116 -14.33 -2.07 -11.20
CA ARG A 116 -13.69 -2.29 -9.89
C ARG A 116 -12.91 -3.59 -9.84
N ALA A 117 -11.90 -3.64 -8.99
CA ALA A 117 -11.25 -4.87 -8.55
C ALA A 117 -11.42 -4.99 -7.04
N LEU A 118 -11.46 -6.24 -6.55
CA LEU A 118 -11.57 -6.53 -5.13
C LEU A 118 -10.41 -7.43 -4.71
N MET A 119 -9.88 -7.16 -3.52
CA MET A 119 -9.01 -8.09 -2.81
C MET A 119 -9.80 -8.59 -1.59
N TYR A 120 -10.17 -9.86 -1.62
CA TYR A 120 -10.92 -10.52 -0.55
C TYR A 120 -9.96 -11.33 0.31
N PHE A 121 -9.75 -10.90 1.54
CA PHE A 121 -8.79 -11.52 2.46
C PHE A 121 -9.48 -12.57 3.31
N GLU A 122 -8.82 -13.73 3.50
CA GLU A 122 -9.26 -14.75 4.45
C GLU A 122 -9.27 -14.20 5.89
N TYR A 123 -8.29 -13.33 6.22
CA TYR A 123 -8.20 -12.71 7.54
C TYR A 123 -9.40 -11.80 7.78
N ASP A 124 -10.28 -12.20 8.71
CA ASP A 124 -11.53 -11.52 9.10
C ASP A 124 -12.44 -11.13 7.92
N HIS A 125 -12.28 -11.78 6.78
CA HIS A 125 -13.04 -11.49 5.57
C HIS A 125 -13.02 -10.01 5.15
N PHE A 126 -11.90 -9.32 5.42
CA PHE A 126 -11.73 -7.96 4.94
C PHE A 126 -11.78 -7.91 3.41
N VAL A 127 -12.42 -6.87 2.91
CA VAL A 127 -12.48 -6.58 1.48
C VAL A 127 -11.84 -5.24 1.22
N ARG A 128 -10.85 -5.20 0.33
CA ARG A 128 -10.34 -3.97 -0.24
C ARG A 128 -10.96 -3.75 -1.61
N GLU A 129 -11.64 -2.63 -1.79
CA GLU A 129 -12.21 -2.23 -3.06
C GLU A 129 -11.27 -1.25 -3.77
N ILE A 130 -11.00 -1.50 -5.05
CA ILE A 130 -10.19 -0.65 -5.93
C ILE A 130 -11.11 -0.17 -7.06
N PHE A 131 -11.37 1.14 -7.13
CA PHE A 131 -12.22 1.73 -8.15
C PHE A 131 -11.47 1.87 -9.47
N MET A 132 -11.97 1.24 -10.53
CA MET A 132 -11.33 1.16 -11.85
C MET A 132 -12.05 1.99 -12.92
N ASP A 133 -13.00 2.84 -12.52
CA ASP A 133 -13.86 3.61 -13.40
C ASP A 133 -13.32 5.02 -13.75
N GLY A 134 -12.09 5.31 -13.35
CA GLY A 134 -11.41 6.57 -13.65
C GLY A 134 -11.83 7.75 -12.77
N ARG A 135 -12.57 7.50 -11.67
CA ARG A 135 -12.90 8.54 -10.70
C ARG A 135 -11.66 9.06 -9.98
N PRO A 136 -11.64 10.33 -9.55
CA PRO A 136 -10.63 10.82 -8.62
C PRO A 136 -10.93 10.39 -7.18
N HIS A 137 -9.98 10.57 -6.28
CA HIS A 137 -10.26 10.51 -4.84
C HIS A 137 -11.23 11.62 -4.45
N PRO A 138 -12.24 11.33 -3.59
CA PRO A 138 -13.07 12.36 -2.99
C PRO A 138 -12.24 13.37 -2.19
N ALA A 139 -12.66 14.64 -2.20
CA ALA A 139 -11.94 15.70 -1.47
C ALA A 139 -12.17 15.64 0.07
N ASP A 140 -13.25 14.98 0.49
CA ASP A 140 -13.75 14.90 1.87
C ASP A 140 -13.78 13.45 2.36
N LEU A 141 -12.66 12.74 2.21
CA LEU A 141 -12.53 11.36 2.67
C LEU A 141 -12.55 11.25 4.19
N ASP A 142 -13.44 10.42 4.71
CA ASP A 142 -13.33 9.91 6.08
C ASP A 142 -12.17 8.91 6.15
N PRO A 143 -11.18 9.08 7.04
CA PRO A 143 -10.04 8.18 7.15
C PRO A 143 -10.46 6.77 7.56
N THR A 144 -10.00 5.78 6.81
CA THR A 144 -10.31 4.36 7.05
C THR A 144 -9.04 3.54 7.26
N TRP A 145 -9.20 2.28 7.66
CA TRP A 145 -8.07 1.34 7.83
C TRP A 145 -7.41 0.95 6.50
N MET A 146 -8.23 0.79 5.44
CA MET A 146 -7.77 0.35 4.12
C MET A 146 -7.51 1.52 3.16
N GLY A 147 -7.84 2.76 3.57
CA GLY A 147 -7.83 3.92 2.69
C GLY A 147 -8.90 3.85 1.60
N HIS A 148 -8.84 4.79 0.67
CA HIS A 148 -9.64 4.82 -0.55
C HIS A 148 -8.72 4.55 -1.73
N SER A 149 -8.95 3.46 -2.47
CA SER A 149 -8.11 3.01 -3.57
C SER A 149 -8.76 3.27 -4.91
N ILE A 150 -8.03 3.91 -5.82
CA ILE A 150 -8.37 4.00 -7.25
C ILE A 150 -7.31 3.28 -8.06
N GLY A 151 -7.69 2.68 -9.18
CA GLY A 151 -6.77 1.90 -9.99
C GLY A 151 -6.87 2.21 -11.47
N ARG A 152 -5.78 1.92 -12.18
CA ARG A 152 -5.71 1.93 -13.64
C ARG A 152 -4.70 0.92 -14.13
N TYR A 153 -4.89 0.45 -15.35
CA TYR A 153 -3.90 -0.40 -15.99
C TYR A 153 -2.89 0.44 -16.78
N GLU A 154 -1.60 0.12 -16.60
CA GLU A 154 -0.48 0.64 -17.37
C GLU A 154 0.24 -0.56 -18.03
N GLY A 155 -0.18 -0.92 -19.25
CA GLY A 155 0.31 -2.14 -19.91
C GLY A 155 -0.14 -3.39 -19.15
N ASP A 156 0.81 -4.18 -18.66
CA ASP A 156 0.62 -5.43 -17.91
C ASP A 156 0.52 -5.20 -16.37
N THR A 157 0.50 -3.96 -15.94
CA THR A 157 0.58 -3.59 -14.52
C THR A 157 -0.70 -2.89 -14.08
N LEU A 158 -1.30 -3.34 -12.99
CA LEU A 158 -2.34 -2.61 -12.27
C LEU A 158 -1.65 -1.63 -11.30
N VAL A 159 -1.84 -0.34 -11.53
CA VAL A 159 -1.40 0.72 -10.63
C VAL A 159 -2.55 1.10 -9.73
N VAL A 160 -2.34 0.97 -8.43
CA VAL A 160 -3.32 1.34 -7.39
C VAL A 160 -2.78 2.52 -6.61
N ASP A 161 -3.58 3.56 -6.53
CA ASP A 161 -3.31 4.79 -5.79
C ASP A 161 -4.22 4.85 -4.58
N THR A 162 -3.68 4.99 -3.36
CA THR A 162 -4.46 4.91 -2.13
C THR A 162 -4.11 6.03 -1.17
N VAL A 163 -5.14 6.73 -0.71
CA VAL A 163 -5.07 7.82 0.28
C VAL A 163 -6.20 7.66 1.31
N GLY A 164 -6.27 8.54 2.30
CA GLY A 164 -7.35 8.55 3.28
C GLY A 164 -7.22 7.43 4.32
N PHE A 165 -6.01 7.11 4.72
CA PHE A 165 -5.73 6.21 5.84
C PHE A 165 -5.97 6.89 7.19
N ASN A 166 -6.46 6.12 8.17
CA ASN A 166 -6.30 6.52 9.57
C ASN A 166 -4.87 6.20 10.05
N ASP A 167 -4.44 6.77 11.17
CA ASP A 167 -3.09 6.59 11.72
C ASP A 167 -3.01 5.51 12.81
N LYS A 168 -3.88 4.50 12.74
CA LYS A 168 -4.10 3.51 13.81
C LYS A 168 -3.40 2.18 13.58
N THR A 169 -2.71 2.03 12.46
CA THR A 169 -1.99 0.80 12.09
C THR A 169 -0.49 1.04 11.89
N TRP A 170 0.19 -0.01 11.53
CA TRP A 170 1.59 0.00 11.11
C TRP A 170 1.70 -0.34 9.62
N LEU A 171 2.86 -0.10 9.03
CA LEU A 171 3.13 -0.54 7.65
C LEU A 171 3.55 -2.01 7.59
N ASP A 172 4.10 -2.56 8.68
CA ASP A 172 4.61 -3.93 8.77
C ASP A 172 4.57 -4.46 10.21
N ARG A 173 5.03 -5.71 10.41
CA ARG A 173 4.91 -6.43 11.69
C ARG A 173 5.96 -6.03 12.73
N ILE A 174 6.91 -5.14 12.38
CA ILE A 174 7.90 -4.61 13.34
C ILE A 174 7.57 -3.20 13.81
N GLY A 175 6.43 -2.65 13.37
CA GLY A 175 5.90 -1.42 13.93
C GLY A 175 6.29 -0.14 13.21
N HIS A 176 6.73 -0.21 11.95
CA HIS A 176 6.96 1.01 11.17
C HIS A 176 5.66 1.81 11.06
N PRO A 177 5.64 3.06 11.58
CA PRO A 177 4.43 3.85 11.64
C PRO A 177 4.11 4.50 10.29
N HIS A 178 2.85 4.85 10.13
CA HIS A 178 2.41 5.83 9.15
C HIS A 178 1.49 6.86 9.80
N SER A 179 1.21 7.93 9.08
CA SER A 179 0.27 8.95 9.51
C SER A 179 -0.98 8.97 8.62
N ASP A 180 -1.88 9.87 8.93
CA ASP A 180 -3.05 10.22 8.11
C ASP A 180 -2.69 10.88 6.77
N GLN A 181 -1.41 11.22 6.56
CA GLN A 181 -0.89 11.76 5.30
C GLN A 181 -0.31 10.68 4.39
N LEU A 182 -0.42 9.40 4.76
CA LEU A 182 0.08 8.31 3.93
C LEU A 182 -0.58 8.33 2.55
N HIS A 183 0.25 8.37 1.53
CA HIS A 183 -0.07 8.10 0.14
C HIS A 183 0.70 6.84 -0.28
N LEU A 184 -0.03 5.78 -0.59
CA LEU A 184 0.51 4.50 -0.99
C LEU A 184 0.22 4.28 -2.47
N VAL A 185 1.26 4.05 -3.26
CA VAL A 185 1.10 3.62 -4.65
C VAL A 185 1.64 2.21 -4.78
N GLU A 186 0.82 1.30 -5.29
CA GLU A 186 1.13 -0.10 -5.50
C GLU A 186 1.08 -0.43 -6.99
N ARG A 187 1.96 -1.31 -7.43
CA ARG A 187 2.07 -1.72 -8.83
C ARG A 187 2.06 -3.24 -8.93
N PHE A 188 0.85 -3.79 -9.04
CA PHE A 188 0.65 -5.23 -9.16
C PHE A 188 0.94 -5.71 -10.56
N ARG A 189 1.85 -6.66 -10.69
CA ARG A 189 2.18 -7.31 -11.94
C ARG A 189 2.37 -8.81 -11.76
N ARG A 190 1.72 -9.60 -12.60
CA ARG A 190 1.95 -11.04 -12.67
C ARG A 190 3.23 -11.28 -13.46
N VAL A 191 4.33 -11.57 -12.75
CA VAL A 191 5.67 -11.69 -13.35
C VAL A 191 5.89 -13.03 -14.05
N ASP A 192 5.17 -14.06 -13.62
CA ASP A 192 5.02 -15.36 -14.28
C ASP A 192 3.65 -15.97 -13.93
N HIS A 193 3.40 -17.25 -14.30
CA HIS A 193 2.11 -17.90 -14.07
C HIS A 193 1.74 -17.92 -12.58
N ASP A 194 2.70 -18.15 -11.70
CA ASP A 194 2.46 -18.43 -10.28
C ASP A 194 2.89 -17.29 -9.34
N THR A 195 3.45 -16.19 -9.87
CA THR A 195 4.01 -15.11 -9.07
C THR A 195 3.36 -13.78 -9.40
N LEU A 196 2.73 -13.17 -8.40
CA LEU A 196 2.27 -11.79 -8.41
C LEU A 196 3.26 -10.94 -7.59
N ARG A 197 3.77 -9.88 -8.20
CA ARG A 197 4.63 -8.89 -7.54
C ARG A 197 3.85 -7.61 -7.31
N ASP A 198 4.11 -6.97 -6.19
CA ASP A 198 3.66 -5.64 -5.85
C ASP A 198 4.87 -4.77 -5.51
N ASP A 199 5.09 -3.76 -6.34
CA ASP A 199 6.10 -2.72 -6.09
C ASP A 199 5.41 -1.54 -5.40
N LEU A 200 5.73 -1.33 -4.12
CA LEU A 200 5.14 -0.30 -3.28
C LEU A 200 5.97 0.98 -3.30
N THR A 201 5.30 2.11 -3.33
CA THR A 201 5.86 3.43 -3.08
C THR A 201 5.14 4.05 -1.89
N ILE A 202 5.88 4.36 -0.85
CA ILE A 202 5.40 4.95 0.39
C ILE A 202 5.80 6.43 0.42
N ASP A 203 4.81 7.30 0.43
CA ASP A 203 4.97 8.75 0.57
C ASP A 203 4.13 9.25 1.75
N ASP A 204 4.78 9.58 2.83
CA ASP A 204 4.17 10.11 4.05
C ASP A 204 5.10 11.17 4.65
N PRO A 205 4.90 12.44 4.30
CA PRO A 205 5.82 13.52 4.69
C PRO A 205 5.86 13.79 6.20
N LYS A 206 4.85 13.34 6.96
CA LYS A 206 4.85 13.41 8.43
C LYS A 206 5.71 12.30 9.04
N ALA A 207 5.69 11.11 8.42
CA ALA A 207 6.40 9.94 8.93
C ALA A 207 7.82 9.81 8.35
N TYR A 208 8.03 10.18 7.09
CA TYR A 208 9.30 9.93 6.39
C TYR A 208 9.86 11.20 5.76
N THR A 209 11.18 11.36 5.81
CA THR A 209 11.88 12.53 5.27
C THR A 209 11.99 12.53 3.74
N LYS A 210 11.70 11.41 3.11
CA LYS A 210 11.62 11.20 1.66
C LYS A 210 10.78 9.98 1.35
N THR A 211 10.18 9.95 0.17
CA THR A 211 9.53 8.77 -0.41
C THR A 211 10.51 7.58 -0.46
N TRP A 212 10.02 6.38 -0.18
CA TRP A 212 10.78 5.14 -0.25
C TRP A 212 9.94 4.02 -0.84
N THR A 213 10.58 2.91 -1.20
CA THR A 213 9.95 1.81 -1.92
C THR A 213 10.19 0.48 -1.24
N ALA A 214 9.27 -0.45 -1.45
CA ALA A 214 9.35 -1.84 -1.02
C ALA A 214 8.82 -2.76 -2.12
N GLU A 215 9.07 -4.06 -1.98
CA GLU A 215 8.61 -5.09 -2.89
C GLU A 215 7.99 -6.24 -2.09
N LEU A 216 6.80 -6.68 -2.51
CA LEU A 216 6.14 -7.86 -2.01
C LEU A 216 5.91 -8.85 -3.14
N GLU A 217 5.94 -10.13 -2.83
CA GLU A 217 5.57 -11.19 -3.76
C GLU A 217 4.51 -12.09 -3.15
N PHE A 218 3.64 -12.60 -4.03
CA PHE A 218 2.58 -13.53 -3.69
C PHE A 218 2.63 -14.72 -4.64
N GLN A 219 2.37 -15.90 -4.11
CA GLN A 219 2.32 -17.13 -4.88
C GLN A 219 0.88 -17.54 -5.15
N LEU A 220 0.57 -17.86 -6.39
CA LEU A 220 -0.73 -18.40 -6.80
C LEU A 220 -1.01 -19.74 -6.13
N ARG A 221 -2.23 -19.91 -5.66
CA ARG A 221 -2.73 -21.15 -5.07
C ARG A 221 -4.02 -21.56 -5.79
N PRO A 222 -3.91 -22.16 -6.98
CA PRO A 222 -5.07 -22.54 -7.78
C PRO A 222 -5.92 -23.65 -7.14
N ASP A 223 -5.35 -24.33 -6.15
CA ASP A 223 -5.92 -25.43 -5.38
C ASP A 223 -6.54 -25.00 -4.04
N TRP A 224 -6.55 -23.68 -3.75
CA TRP A 224 -7.10 -23.13 -2.51
C TRP A 224 -8.37 -22.33 -2.75
N ASP A 225 -9.28 -22.44 -1.78
CA ASP A 225 -10.38 -21.51 -1.60
C ASP A 225 -10.07 -20.58 -0.41
N ILE A 226 -10.76 -19.46 -0.31
CA ILE A 226 -10.71 -18.61 0.87
C ILE A 226 -11.48 -19.29 2.00
N GLY A 227 -10.78 -19.61 3.07
CA GLY A 227 -11.35 -20.18 4.28
C GLY A 227 -12.03 -19.12 5.16
N GLU A 228 -12.61 -19.59 6.26
CA GLU A 228 -13.15 -18.73 7.30
C GLU A 228 -12.10 -18.57 8.41
N PHE A 229 -11.60 -17.34 8.58
CA PHE A 229 -10.73 -16.97 9.70
C PHE A 229 -11.30 -15.76 10.40
N ILE A 230 -11.70 -15.94 11.67
CA ILE A 230 -12.25 -14.87 12.52
C ILE A 230 -11.30 -14.65 13.69
N CYS A 231 -10.70 -13.47 13.75
CA CYS A 231 -9.68 -13.12 14.72
C CYS A 231 -10.19 -13.24 16.17
N GLU A 232 -11.39 -12.78 16.45
CA GLU A 232 -11.98 -12.85 17.81
C GLU A 232 -12.12 -14.28 18.32
N GLU A 233 -12.52 -15.23 17.46
CA GLU A 233 -12.65 -16.64 17.83
C GLU A 233 -11.31 -17.23 18.23
N MET A 234 -10.23 -16.87 17.54
CA MET A 234 -8.87 -17.31 17.84
C MET A 234 -8.37 -16.76 19.17
N MET A 235 -8.70 -15.51 19.49
CA MET A 235 -8.34 -14.87 20.75
C MET A 235 -9.02 -15.57 21.96
N TYR A 236 -10.29 -15.97 21.81
CA TYR A 236 -11.04 -16.61 22.89
C TYR A 236 -10.80 -18.14 22.99
N ALA A 237 -10.35 -18.79 21.91
CA ALA A 237 -10.06 -20.24 21.93
C ALA A 237 -8.89 -20.61 22.85
N GLY A 238 -7.96 -19.67 23.11
CA GLY A 238 -6.83 -19.85 24.04
C GLY A 238 -7.15 -19.71 25.51
N HIS A 239 -8.38 -19.34 25.87
CA HIS A 239 -8.81 -19.09 27.25
C HIS A 239 -9.80 -20.14 27.81
N LYS A 240 -9.88 -21.33 27.20
CA LYS A 240 -10.69 -22.47 27.69
C LYS A 240 -9.83 -23.54 28.34
#